data_61b6f1ed01c8f31ce5b2e8ab26915d40
#
_entry.id   61b6f1ed01c8f31ce5b2e8ab26915d40
#
_cell.length_a   1.000
_cell.length_b   1.000
_cell.length_c   1.000
_cell.angle_alpha   90.00
_cell.angle_beta   90.00
_cell.angle_gamma   90.00
#
_symmetry.space_group_name_H-M   'P 1'
#
loop_
_entity.id
_entity.type
_entity.pdbx_description
1 polymer ?
#
loop_
_entity_poly.entity_id
_entity_poly.type
_entity_poly.pdbx_seq_one_letter_code
_entity_poly.pdbx_strand_id
1 'polypeptide(L)'
;MLVPAGRRRYIGTMLTVRAEFSRLFLALILAACLAALAAAFAGQYLFGLEPCILCLWQRVPFAAGAVVAAVGLFVLSGRGQSRLLIGLAALIFALGAGLAFFHVGVQQHWWSSIAGCGGGPVSGLSIDDLTAPALAAPPKPCDVVDWRLFGLSLAGWNTIASAGLAAACLVALTLLRKTAHR
;
A
#
# COMPACT_ATOMS: atom_id res chain seq x y z
N MET A 1 -20.67 7.58 -43.33
CA MET A 1 -21.76 6.97 -42.53
C MET A 1 -22.02 7.82 -41.28
N LEU A 2 -23.19 8.48 -41.20
CA LEU A 2 -23.55 9.33 -40.05
C LEU A 2 -24.09 8.47 -38.92
N VAL A 3 -23.45 8.53 -37.74
CA VAL A 3 -23.93 7.84 -36.53
C VAL A 3 -25.21 8.50 -36.04
N PRO A 4 -26.33 7.75 -35.87
CA PRO A 4 -27.62 8.31 -35.43
C PRO A 4 -27.51 9.03 -34.09
N ALA A 5 -28.22 10.14 -33.93
CA ALA A 5 -28.14 11.07 -32.77
C ALA A 5 -28.37 10.38 -31.42
N GLY A 6 -29.24 9.37 -31.36
CA GLY A 6 -29.49 8.57 -30.18
C GLY A 6 -28.27 7.77 -29.72
N ARG A 7 -27.53 7.19 -30.65
CA ARG A 7 -26.30 6.44 -30.33
C ARG A 7 -25.20 7.37 -29.79
N ARG A 8 -25.08 8.61 -30.28
CA ARG A 8 -24.12 9.59 -29.77
C ARG A 8 -24.41 9.98 -28.32
N ARG A 9 -25.68 10.20 -27.97
CA ARG A 9 -26.07 10.52 -26.58
C ARG A 9 -25.77 9.35 -25.63
N TYR A 10 -26.13 8.13 -26.00
CA TYR A 10 -25.87 6.93 -25.19
C TYR A 10 -24.37 6.72 -24.95
N ILE A 11 -23.54 6.84 -25.98
CA ILE A 11 -22.08 6.74 -25.84
C ILE A 11 -21.54 7.85 -24.92
N GLY A 12 -22.03 9.09 -25.06
CA GLY A 12 -21.65 10.22 -24.22
C GLY A 12 -21.92 9.94 -22.72
N THR A 13 -23.14 9.49 -22.41
CA THR A 13 -23.54 9.17 -21.01
C THR A 13 -22.70 8.04 -20.42
N MET A 14 -22.45 6.97 -21.17
CA MET A 14 -21.61 5.86 -20.70
C MET A 14 -20.17 6.29 -20.42
N LEU A 15 -19.64 7.22 -21.22
CA LEU A 15 -18.29 7.73 -21.08
C LEU A 15 -18.15 8.63 -19.84
N THR A 16 -19.17 9.44 -19.52
CA THR A 16 -19.17 10.28 -18.31
C THR A 16 -19.27 9.43 -17.04
N VAL A 17 -20.18 8.46 -16.99
CA VAL A 17 -20.31 7.54 -15.84
C VAL A 17 -19.00 6.82 -15.53
N ARG A 18 -18.28 6.38 -16.54
CA ARG A 18 -16.97 5.72 -16.34
C ARG A 18 -15.88 6.65 -15.84
N ALA A 19 -15.88 7.89 -16.33
CA ALA A 19 -14.93 8.89 -15.86
C ALA A 19 -15.18 9.23 -14.39
N GLU A 20 -16.43 9.45 -14.02
CA GLU A 20 -16.82 9.72 -12.62
C GLU A 20 -16.51 8.54 -11.70
N PHE A 21 -16.82 7.30 -12.11
CA PHE A 21 -16.44 6.11 -11.34
C PHE A 21 -14.93 6.02 -11.11
N SER A 22 -14.12 6.23 -12.16
CA SER A 22 -12.65 6.16 -12.02
C SER A 22 -12.12 7.26 -11.11
N ARG A 23 -12.67 8.48 -11.20
CA ARG A 23 -12.28 9.61 -10.34
C ARG A 23 -12.63 9.35 -8.87
N LEU A 24 -13.85 8.91 -8.60
CA LEU A 24 -14.28 8.56 -7.24
C LEU A 24 -13.41 7.44 -6.67
N PHE A 25 -13.13 6.41 -7.45
CA PHE A 25 -12.32 5.28 -7.02
C PHE A 25 -10.87 5.70 -6.70
N LEU A 26 -10.25 6.52 -7.53
CA LEU A 26 -8.90 7.07 -7.27
C LEU A 26 -8.91 8.00 -6.04
N ALA A 27 -9.96 8.80 -5.83
CA ALA A 27 -10.10 9.63 -4.64
C ALA A 27 -10.19 8.77 -3.36
N LEU A 28 -10.93 7.66 -3.40
CA LEU A 28 -11.01 6.71 -2.28
C LEU A 28 -9.66 6.03 -2.00
N ILE A 29 -8.91 5.64 -3.03
CA ILE A 29 -7.54 5.12 -2.87
C ILE A 29 -6.64 6.17 -2.21
N LEU A 30 -6.68 7.42 -2.70
CA LEU A 30 -5.87 8.50 -2.12
C LEU A 30 -6.20 8.72 -0.65
N ALA A 31 -7.49 8.80 -0.31
CA ALA A 31 -7.95 8.96 1.06
C ALA A 31 -7.50 7.80 1.96
N ALA A 32 -7.63 6.56 1.49
CA ALA A 32 -7.19 5.37 2.23
C ALA A 32 -5.67 5.37 2.47
N CYS A 33 -4.88 5.73 1.46
CA CYS A 33 -3.42 5.84 1.59
C CYS A 33 -3.01 6.91 2.60
N LEU A 34 -3.62 8.10 2.52
CA LEU A 34 -3.32 9.20 3.44
C LEU A 34 -3.75 8.85 4.87
N ALA A 35 -4.90 8.19 5.05
CA ALA A 35 -5.34 7.73 6.36
C ALA A 35 -4.39 6.67 6.95
N ALA A 36 -3.91 5.72 6.15
CA ALA A 36 -2.95 4.71 6.58
C ALA A 36 -1.61 5.32 7.00
N LEU A 37 -1.09 6.27 6.20
CA LEU A 37 0.15 6.99 6.53
C LEU A 37 -0.03 7.87 7.77
N ALA A 38 -1.15 8.59 7.87
CA ALA A 38 -1.46 9.40 9.05
C ALA A 38 -1.54 8.55 10.33
N ALA A 39 -2.19 7.39 10.26
CA ALA A 39 -2.23 6.44 11.38
C ALA A 39 -0.84 5.92 11.76
N ALA A 40 0.01 5.60 10.75
CA ALA A 40 1.38 5.15 10.99
C ALA A 40 2.26 6.23 11.64
N PHE A 41 2.13 7.49 11.22
CA PHE A 41 2.84 8.62 11.83
C PHE A 41 2.27 9.00 13.19
N ALA A 42 0.96 8.95 13.38
CA ALA A 42 0.33 9.14 14.67
C ALA A 42 0.83 8.10 15.67
N GLY A 43 0.86 6.82 15.30
CA GLY A 43 1.45 5.76 16.12
C GLY A 43 2.87 6.08 16.58
N GLN A 44 3.70 6.53 15.65
CA GLN A 44 5.09 6.85 15.92
C GLN A 44 5.26 8.10 16.81
N TYR A 45 4.61 9.21 16.48
CA TYR A 45 4.89 10.50 17.13
C TYR A 45 3.96 10.83 18.30
N LEU A 46 2.72 10.31 18.30
CA LEU A 46 1.77 10.57 19.40
C LEU A 46 1.75 9.46 20.42
N PHE A 47 1.95 8.20 20.00
CA PHE A 47 1.92 7.05 20.89
C PHE A 47 3.30 6.46 21.18
N GLY A 48 4.38 7.04 20.65
CA GLY A 48 5.75 6.62 20.93
C GLY A 48 6.10 5.22 20.39
N LEU A 49 5.35 4.70 19.40
CA LEU A 49 5.64 3.40 18.81
C LEU A 49 6.85 3.50 17.89
N GLU A 50 7.96 2.88 18.26
CA GLU A 50 9.16 2.86 17.45
C GLU A 50 9.00 1.91 16.25
N PRO A 51 9.08 2.39 14.99
CA PRO A 51 8.95 1.52 13.83
C PRO A 51 10.25 0.73 13.58
N CYS A 52 10.15 -0.58 13.39
CA CYS A 52 11.23 -1.40 12.85
C CYS A 52 11.44 -1.10 11.34
N ILE A 53 12.52 -1.63 10.76
CA ILE A 53 12.82 -1.40 9.33
C ILE A 53 11.71 -1.92 8.39
N LEU A 54 11.11 -3.09 8.67
CA LEU A 54 9.99 -3.60 7.87
C LEU A 54 8.74 -2.71 8.01
N CYS A 55 8.51 -2.10 9.17
CA CYS A 55 7.43 -1.15 9.38
C CYS A 55 7.60 0.11 8.49
N LEU A 56 8.84 0.58 8.35
CA LEU A 56 9.15 1.71 7.46
C LEU A 56 8.92 1.34 5.98
N TRP A 57 9.41 0.16 5.56
CA TRP A 57 9.20 -0.33 4.20
C TRP A 57 7.72 -0.50 3.84
N GLN A 58 6.88 -0.87 4.79
CA GLN A 58 5.43 -1.01 4.59
C GLN A 58 4.71 0.33 4.36
N ARG A 59 5.33 1.48 4.63
CA ARG A 59 4.78 2.81 4.29
C ARG A 59 4.95 3.12 2.81
N VAL A 60 5.97 2.55 2.15
CA VAL A 60 6.29 2.83 0.74
C VAL A 60 5.12 2.50 -0.20
N PRO A 61 4.45 1.33 -0.13
CA PRO A 61 3.28 1.04 -0.97
C PRO A 61 2.15 2.06 -0.82
N PHE A 62 1.87 2.56 0.39
CA PHE A 62 0.85 3.58 0.60
C PHE A 62 1.27 4.94 0.04
N ALA A 63 2.53 5.33 0.20
CA ALA A 63 3.06 6.56 -0.40
C ALA A 63 3.01 6.50 -1.93
N ALA A 64 3.47 5.39 -2.52
CA ALA A 64 3.41 5.17 -3.96
C ALA A 64 1.96 5.13 -4.48
N GLY A 65 1.06 4.45 -3.78
CA GLY A 65 -0.37 4.40 -4.09
C GLY A 65 -1.02 5.79 -4.04
N ALA A 66 -0.67 6.61 -3.05
CA ALA A 66 -1.13 8.01 -2.95
C ALA A 66 -0.67 8.84 -4.15
N VAL A 67 0.61 8.72 -4.55
CA VAL A 67 1.15 9.42 -5.74
C VAL A 67 0.43 8.98 -7.00
N VAL A 68 0.26 7.66 -7.23
CA VAL A 68 -0.46 7.14 -8.41
C VAL A 68 -1.91 7.64 -8.45
N ALA A 69 -2.60 7.63 -7.32
CA ALA A 69 -3.97 8.13 -7.23
C ALA A 69 -4.05 9.65 -7.47
N ALA A 70 -3.15 10.43 -6.89
CA ALA A 70 -3.08 11.88 -7.10
C ALA A 70 -2.78 12.23 -8.56
N VAL A 71 -1.82 11.56 -9.20
CA VAL A 71 -1.52 11.74 -10.62
C VAL A 71 -2.75 11.44 -11.48
N GLY A 72 -3.49 10.36 -11.16
CA GLY A 72 -4.72 10.02 -11.86
C GLY A 72 -5.84 11.04 -11.71
N LEU A 73 -5.94 11.67 -10.56
CA LEU A 73 -6.97 12.68 -10.27
C LEU A 73 -6.66 14.05 -10.89
N PHE A 74 -5.41 14.50 -10.77
CA PHE A 74 -5.05 15.90 -11.05
C PHE A 74 -4.33 16.10 -12.37
N VAL A 75 -3.63 15.07 -12.90
CA VAL A 75 -2.79 15.21 -14.10
C VAL A 75 -3.39 14.46 -15.29
N LEU A 76 -3.84 13.22 -15.10
CA LEU A 76 -4.23 12.32 -16.16
C LEU A 76 -5.75 12.10 -16.18
N SER A 77 -6.49 13.04 -16.76
CA SER A 77 -7.96 12.96 -16.88
C SER A 77 -8.44 12.06 -18.02
N GLY A 78 -7.54 11.38 -18.76
CA GLY A 78 -7.84 10.56 -19.94
C GLY A 78 -8.32 9.15 -19.60
N ARG A 79 -9.27 8.63 -20.39
CA ARG A 79 -9.99 7.35 -20.15
C ARG A 79 -9.13 6.09 -20.16
N GLY A 80 -8.08 6.05 -20.99
CA GLY A 80 -7.16 4.90 -21.07
C GLY A 80 -6.18 4.85 -19.91
N GLN A 81 -5.78 6.01 -19.44
CA GLN A 81 -4.79 6.19 -18.38
C GLN A 81 -5.31 5.77 -17.02
N SER A 82 -6.61 5.98 -16.71
CA SER A 82 -7.19 5.55 -15.44
C SER A 82 -7.09 4.04 -15.20
N ARG A 83 -7.23 3.23 -16.25
CA ARG A 83 -7.07 1.76 -16.14
C ARG A 83 -5.64 1.36 -15.83
N LEU A 84 -4.68 1.99 -16.49
CA LEU A 84 -3.26 1.74 -16.25
C LEU A 84 -2.89 2.09 -14.81
N LEU A 85 -3.35 3.25 -14.33
CA LEU A 85 -3.07 3.70 -12.96
C LEU A 85 -3.73 2.81 -11.90
N ILE A 86 -4.98 2.38 -12.11
CA ILE A 86 -5.64 1.43 -11.20
C ILE A 86 -4.92 0.07 -11.23
N GLY A 87 -4.44 -0.37 -12.41
CA GLY A 87 -3.63 -1.59 -12.54
C GLY A 87 -2.29 -1.48 -11.82
N LEU A 88 -1.62 -0.34 -11.94
CA LEU A 88 -0.39 -0.05 -11.22
C LEU A 88 -0.62 -0.02 -9.70
N ALA A 89 -1.70 0.61 -9.24
CA ALA A 89 -2.09 0.61 -7.83
C ALA A 89 -2.36 -0.82 -7.31
N ALA A 90 -3.04 -1.67 -8.11
CA ALA A 90 -3.24 -3.07 -7.76
C ALA A 90 -1.93 -3.82 -7.54
N LEU A 91 -0.95 -3.62 -8.41
CA LEU A 91 0.38 -4.22 -8.29
C LEU A 91 1.12 -3.70 -7.03
N ILE A 92 1.12 -2.40 -6.81
CA ILE A 92 1.75 -1.77 -5.63
C ILE A 92 1.17 -2.35 -4.34
N PHE A 93 -0.16 -2.43 -4.22
CA PHE A 93 -0.80 -2.97 -3.02
C PHE A 93 -0.62 -4.48 -2.89
N ALA A 94 -0.55 -5.25 -3.97
CA ALA A 94 -0.24 -6.67 -3.93
C ALA A 94 1.19 -6.92 -3.38
N LEU A 95 2.17 -6.15 -3.85
CA LEU A 95 3.53 -6.18 -3.32
C LEU A 95 3.58 -5.73 -1.85
N GLY A 96 2.80 -4.69 -1.49
CA GLY A 96 2.65 -4.23 -0.12
C GLY A 96 2.06 -5.30 0.81
N ALA A 97 1.04 -6.03 0.34
CA ALA A 97 0.45 -7.14 1.08
C ALA A 97 1.46 -8.29 1.29
N GLY A 98 2.25 -8.63 0.26
CA GLY A 98 3.32 -9.61 0.36
C GLY A 98 4.39 -9.22 1.38
N LEU A 99 4.83 -7.97 1.36
CA LEU A 99 5.79 -7.44 2.33
C LEU A 99 5.24 -7.46 3.76
N ALA A 100 3.98 -7.06 3.95
CA ALA A 100 3.33 -7.07 5.24
C ALA A 100 3.11 -8.49 5.77
N PHE A 101 2.74 -9.43 4.90
CA PHE A 101 2.62 -10.85 5.22
C PHE A 101 3.97 -11.46 5.60
N PHE A 102 5.04 -11.12 4.86
CA PHE A 102 6.39 -11.51 5.23
C PHE A 102 6.74 -11.03 6.65
N HIS A 103 6.40 -9.78 6.99
CA HIS A 103 6.63 -9.26 8.34
C HIS A 103 5.82 -10.02 9.41
N VAL A 104 4.56 -10.39 9.12
CA VAL A 104 3.77 -11.25 10.02
C VAL A 104 4.50 -12.58 10.26
N GLY A 105 5.06 -13.20 9.22
CA GLY A 105 5.80 -14.43 9.36
C GLY A 105 7.09 -14.30 10.18
N VAL A 106 7.77 -13.16 10.10
CA VAL A 106 8.90 -12.83 11.00
C VAL A 106 8.42 -12.72 12.45
N GLN A 107 7.30 -12.05 12.71
CA GLN A 107 6.71 -11.92 14.05
C GLN A 107 6.21 -13.27 14.63
N GLN A 108 5.84 -14.20 13.77
CA GLN A 108 5.39 -15.55 14.15
C GLN A 108 6.54 -16.57 14.14
N HIS A 109 7.77 -16.15 13.85
CA HIS A 109 8.95 -17.02 13.75
C HIS A 109 8.81 -18.15 12.70
N TRP A 110 8.00 -17.94 11.65
CA TRP A 110 7.89 -18.91 10.54
C TRP A 110 9.15 -18.94 9.69
N TRP A 111 9.84 -17.80 9.61
CA TRP A 111 11.14 -17.62 8.96
C TRP A 111 12.00 -16.61 9.72
N SER A 112 13.30 -16.69 9.48
CA SER A 112 14.26 -15.75 10.07
C SER A 112 14.06 -14.33 9.52
N SER A 113 14.33 -13.33 10.35
CA SER A 113 14.35 -11.93 9.94
C SER A 113 15.49 -11.69 8.93
N ILE A 114 15.28 -10.70 8.04
CA ILE A 114 16.34 -10.22 7.14
C ILE A 114 17.42 -9.47 7.94
N ALA A 115 18.63 -9.36 7.38
CA ALA A 115 19.71 -8.60 7.96
C ALA A 115 19.26 -7.16 8.33
N GLY A 116 19.52 -6.73 9.56
CA GLY A 116 19.07 -5.45 10.11
C GLY A 116 17.73 -5.50 10.85
N CYS A 117 16.99 -6.62 10.82
CA CYS A 117 15.74 -6.84 11.58
C CYS A 117 15.91 -7.73 12.80
N GLY A 118 17.07 -8.32 13.05
CA GLY A 118 17.26 -9.30 14.11
C GLY A 118 18.07 -8.73 15.27
N GLY A 119 17.54 -8.84 16.48
CA GLY A 119 18.31 -8.76 17.72
C GLY A 119 19.10 -10.05 18.01
N GLY A 120 19.60 -10.74 16.96
CA GLY A 120 20.40 -11.95 17.12
C GLY A 120 21.77 -11.65 17.76
N PRO A 121 22.39 -12.61 18.46
CA PRO A 121 23.71 -12.41 19.03
C PRO A 121 24.69 -12.05 17.91
N VAL A 122 25.41 -10.96 18.08
CA VAL A 122 26.48 -10.48 17.20
C VAL A 122 27.68 -11.45 17.28
N SER A 123 27.51 -12.65 16.72
CA SER A 123 28.59 -13.61 16.61
C SER A 123 29.43 -13.28 15.38
N GLY A 124 30.65 -12.71 15.62
CA GLY A 124 31.65 -12.48 14.59
C GLY A 124 32.09 -11.04 14.35
N LEU A 125 31.72 -10.09 15.21
CA LEU A 125 32.17 -8.69 15.13
C LEU A 125 33.57 -8.49 15.76
N SER A 126 34.41 -7.72 15.08
CA SER A 126 35.70 -7.23 15.62
C SER A 126 35.43 -6.14 16.67
N ILE A 127 36.43 -5.84 17.50
CA ILE A 127 36.34 -4.82 18.56
C ILE A 127 35.97 -3.43 17.98
N ASP A 128 36.44 -3.14 16.76
CA ASP A 128 36.13 -1.89 16.08
C ASP A 128 34.66 -1.80 15.60
N ASP A 129 34.01 -2.94 15.29
CA ASP A 129 32.59 -3.03 15.01
C ASP A 129 31.70 -2.88 16.25
N LEU A 130 32.24 -3.08 17.46
CA LEU A 130 31.49 -2.96 18.72
C LEU A 130 31.41 -1.50 19.23
N THR A 131 32.36 -0.65 18.79
CA THR A 131 32.40 0.76 19.23
C THR A 131 31.47 1.66 18.42
N ALA A 132 31.23 1.38 17.16
CA ALA A 132 30.33 2.13 16.30
C ALA A 132 28.83 1.96 16.65
N PRO A 133 28.32 0.75 16.97
CA PRO A 133 26.94 0.56 17.42
C PRO A 133 26.66 1.03 18.85
N ALA A 134 27.67 1.15 19.70
CA ALA A 134 27.48 1.62 21.08
C ALA A 134 27.03 3.08 21.17
N LEU A 135 27.23 3.86 20.10
CA LEU A 135 26.78 5.25 19.97
C LEU A 135 25.45 5.43 19.22
N ALA A 136 25.00 4.40 18.50
CA ALA A 136 23.69 4.38 17.84
C ALA A 136 22.80 3.36 18.56
N ALA A 137 21.60 3.77 18.96
CA ALA A 137 20.61 2.85 19.53
C ALA A 137 20.40 1.69 18.52
N PRO A 138 20.48 0.41 18.96
CA PRO A 138 20.32 -0.72 18.04
C PRO A 138 18.94 -0.62 17.37
N PRO A 139 18.84 -0.90 16.05
CA PRO A 139 17.57 -0.84 15.35
C PRO A 139 16.60 -1.83 15.99
N LYS A 140 15.35 -1.40 16.14
CA LYS A 140 14.30 -2.22 16.75
C LYS A 140 14.13 -3.54 16.02
N PRO A 141 14.12 -4.68 16.72
CA PRO A 141 13.93 -5.98 16.07
C PRO A 141 12.52 -6.10 15.48
N CYS A 142 12.41 -6.78 14.33
CA CYS A 142 11.14 -6.88 13.58
C CYS A 142 10.20 -7.99 14.11
N ASP A 143 10.69 -8.89 14.92
CA ASP A 143 9.95 -10.00 15.55
C ASP A 143 9.18 -9.58 16.81
N VAL A 144 9.52 -8.42 17.38
CA VAL A 144 8.83 -7.88 18.57
C VAL A 144 7.55 -7.17 18.15
N VAL A 145 6.44 -7.57 18.76
CA VAL A 145 5.12 -6.95 18.53
C VAL A 145 4.77 -6.03 19.71
N ASP A 146 4.86 -4.72 19.50
CA ASP A 146 4.55 -3.74 20.56
C ASP A 146 3.07 -3.58 20.84
N TRP A 147 2.26 -3.74 19.79
CA TRP A 147 0.85 -3.43 19.89
C TRP A 147 0.01 -4.38 19.05
N ARG A 148 -1.12 -4.81 19.62
CA ARG A 148 -2.11 -5.68 18.96
C ARG A 148 -3.50 -5.09 19.12
N LEU A 149 -4.26 -5.10 18.04
CA LEU A 149 -5.67 -4.75 18.02
C LEU A 149 -6.48 -5.96 17.58
N PHE A 150 -7.44 -6.39 18.40
CA PHE A 150 -8.23 -7.62 18.18
C PHE A 150 -7.37 -8.87 17.88
N GLY A 151 -6.22 -8.99 18.57
CA GLY A 151 -5.31 -10.12 18.40
C GLY A 151 -4.36 -10.03 17.20
N LEU A 152 -4.54 -9.08 16.30
CA LEU A 152 -3.67 -8.86 15.13
C LEU A 152 -2.64 -7.77 15.41
N SER A 153 -1.40 -8.01 14.96
CA SER A 153 -0.35 -6.99 14.96
C SER A 153 -0.62 -5.91 13.90
N LEU A 154 0.08 -4.77 13.99
CA LEU A 154 0.02 -3.73 12.96
C LEU A 154 0.38 -4.28 11.56
N ALA A 155 1.35 -5.21 11.48
CA ALA A 155 1.70 -5.88 10.23
C ALA A 155 0.55 -6.75 9.70
N GLY A 156 -0.19 -7.43 10.59
CA GLY A 156 -1.39 -8.20 10.23
C GLY A 156 -2.49 -7.30 9.64
N TRP A 157 -2.79 -6.19 10.30
CA TRP A 157 -3.74 -5.20 9.78
C TRP A 157 -3.30 -4.60 8.45
N ASN A 158 -2.00 -4.34 8.30
CA ASN A 158 -1.46 -3.83 7.03
C ASN A 158 -1.58 -4.86 5.91
N THR A 159 -1.39 -6.15 6.20
CA THR A 159 -1.60 -7.24 5.23
C THR A 159 -3.05 -7.23 4.73
N ILE A 160 -4.03 -7.16 5.63
CA ILE A 160 -5.46 -7.14 5.28
C ILE A 160 -5.80 -5.88 4.49
N ALA A 161 -5.34 -4.71 4.92
CA ALA A 161 -5.60 -3.44 4.24
C ALA A 161 -5.02 -3.43 2.81
N SER A 162 -3.77 -3.83 2.66
CA SER A 162 -3.09 -3.85 1.36
C SER A 162 -3.72 -4.89 0.42
N ALA A 163 -4.04 -6.10 0.91
CA ALA A 163 -4.74 -7.13 0.13
C ALA A 163 -6.15 -6.67 -0.28
N GLY A 164 -6.88 -6.02 0.63
CA GLY A 164 -8.19 -5.45 0.35
C GLY A 164 -8.14 -4.36 -0.72
N LEU A 165 -7.16 -3.45 -0.67
CA LEU A 165 -6.94 -2.41 -1.69
C LEU A 165 -6.56 -3.02 -3.04
N ALA A 166 -5.69 -4.04 -3.07
CA ALA A 166 -5.34 -4.76 -4.29
C ALA A 166 -6.57 -5.42 -4.92
N ALA A 167 -7.37 -6.13 -4.12
CA ALA A 167 -8.61 -6.76 -4.58
C ALA A 167 -9.62 -5.73 -5.10
N ALA A 168 -9.82 -4.61 -4.39
CA ALA A 168 -10.68 -3.52 -4.83
C ALA A 168 -10.23 -2.95 -6.19
N CYS A 169 -8.93 -2.75 -6.41
CA CYS A 169 -8.38 -2.31 -7.69
C CYS A 169 -8.67 -3.33 -8.80
N LEU A 170 -8.50 -4.63 -8.55
CA LEU A 170 -8.79 -5.68 -9.53
C LEU A 170 -10.28 -5.73 -9.88
N VAL A 171 -11.17 -5.59 -8.89
CA VAL A 171 -12.62 -5.50 -9.12
C VAL A 171 -12.95 -4.27 -9.96
N ALA A 172 -12.40 -3.09 -9.64
CA ALA A 172 -12.60 -1.89 -10.42
C ALA A 172 -12.17 -2.06 -11.89
N LEU A 173 -11.03 -2.72 -12.13
CA LEU A 173 -10.57 -3.04 -13.48
C LEU A 173 -11.53 -3.95 -14.25
N THR A 174 -12.10 -4.98 -13.60
CA THR A 174 -13.08 -5.87 -14.24
C THR A 174 -14.38 -5.14 -14.58
N LEU A 175 -14.85 -4.26 -13.72
CA LEU A 175 -16.02 -3.41 -13.97
C LEU A 175 -15.79 -2.47 -15.15
N LEU A 176 -14.63 -1.81 -15.20
CA LEU A 176 -14.23 -0.94 -16.29
C LEU A 176 -14.04 -1.69 -17.63
N ARG A 177 -13.70 -2.98 -17.62
CA ARG A 177 -13.64 -3.82 -18.83
C ARG A 177 -15.04 -4.18 -19.35
N LYS A 178 -15.92 -4.68 -18.48
CA LYS A 178 -17.29 -5.10 -18.87
C LYS A 178 -18.09 -3.98 -19.52
N THR A 179 -17.94 -2.74 -19.04
CA THR A 179 -18.60 -1.58 -19.64
C THR A 179 -17.98 -1.13 -20.97
N ALA A 180 -16.84 -1.68 -21.39
CA ALA A 180 -16.22 -1.39 -22.71
C ALA A 180 -16.77 -2.25 -23.83
N HIS A 181 -17.31 -3.42 -23.51
CA HIS A 181 -17.81 -4.41 -24.47
C HIS A 181 -19.33 -4.34 -24.68
N ARG A 182 -20.03 -3.48 -23.98
CA ARG A 182 -21.45 -3.16 -24.20
C ARG A 182 -21.59 -1.84 -24.94
#